data_4628077880dac7180b64f4b8f5904103
#
_entry.id   4628077880dac7180b64f4b8f5904103
#
_cell.length_a   1.000
_cell.length_b   1.000
_cell.length_c   1.000
_cell.angle_alpha   90.00
_cell.angle_beta   90.00
_cell.angle_gamma   90.00
#
_symmetry.space_group_name_H-M   'P 1'
#
loop_
_entity.id
_entity.type
_entity.pdbx_description
1 polymer ?
#
loop_
_entity_poly.entity_id
_entity_poly.type
_entity_poly.pdbx_seq_one_letter_code
_entity_poly.pdbx_strand_id
1 'polypeptide(L)'
;MMWDFIQTQILGMKWLNILIGELLSALGLDIDSRIGSGIQFFIYDVIKITILLCLLIFVISYIQSFFPSERSRKIMGRFHGIGANIVGALLGTVTPFCSCSSIPIFMGFTSAGLPLGVTFSFLISSPMVDLGSLVLLMSIFGARIAIVYVVMGLMIAVAGGTLIERLHMEDQVADFIRNANSSVEIETPSLPVKERFIYAKDQVVSTFKKVFPYILMGVGIGAVIHNWIPESWIRAVLGGRNPFGVILATILGIPMYADIFGVIPIAEALLHKGALLGTILSFMMAVTTLSLPSLIMLKKAIKPKLLGTFIAICTVGIIIVGYGFNLFQYLFI
;
A
#
# COMPACT_ATOMS: atom_id res chain seq x y z
N MET A 1 -11.81 22.48 -5.31
CA MET A 1 -12.86 22.15 -6.31
C MET A 1 -12.38 21.10 -7.33
N MET A 2 -11.34 21.36 -8.18
CA MET A 2 -10.87 20.37 -9.17
C MET A 2 -10.17 19.18 -8.51
N TRP A 3 -9.43 19.40 -7.45
CA TRP A 3 -8.76 18.36 -6.65
C TRP A 3 -9.76 17.47 -5.89
N ASP A 4 -10.78 18.06 -5.29
CA ASP A 4 -11.86 17.32 -4.59
C ASP A 4 -12.67 16.46 -5.57
N PHE A 5 -12.89 16.94 -6.80
CA PHE A 5 -13.55 16.18 -7.85
C PHE A 5 -12.72 14.95 -8.24
N ILE A 6 -11.41 15.10 -8.43
CA ILE A 6 -10.50 14.00 -8.77
C ILE A 6 -10.48 12.97 -7.64
N GLN A 7 -10.36 13.42 -6.38
CA GLN A 7 -10.33 12.53 -5.22
C GLN A 7 -11.66 11.79 -5.00
N THR A 8 -12.78 12.48 -5.11
CA THR A 8 -14.09 11.87 -4.79
C THR A 8 -14.69 11.08 -5.94
N GLN A 9 -14.54 11.57 -7.18
CA GLN A 9 -15.21 10.97 -8.32
C GLN A 9 -14.31 10.01 -9.10
N ILE A 10 -13.01 10.27 -9.21
CA ILE A 10 -12.09 9.42 -9.97
C ILE A 10 -11.42 8.38 -9.06
N LEU A 11 -10.77 8.80 -7.98
CA LEU A 11 -10.07 7.88 -7.08
C LEU A 11 -11.02 7.20 -6.09
N GLY A 12 -11.94 7.97 -5.50
CA GLY A 12 -12.94 7.45 -4.55
C GLY A 12 -14.12 6.75 -5.22
N MET A 13 -14.34 6.92 -6.54
CA MET A 13 -15.46 6.31 -7.29
C MET A 13 -16.79 6.31 -6.54
N LYS A 14 -17.15 7.41 -5.86
CA LYS A 14 -18.40 7.51 -5.09
C LYS A 14 -19.64 7.17 -5.92
N TRP A 15 -19.63 7.56 -7.19
CA TRP A 15 -20.68 7.22 -8.15
C TRP A 15 -20.89 5.69 -8.28
N LEU A 16 -19.80 4.90 -8.22
CA LEU A 16 -19.84 3.44 -8.28
C LEU A 16 -20.48 2.85 -7.02
N ASN A 17 -20.16 3.41 -5.85
CA ASN A 17 -20.76 2.98 -4.59
C ASN A 17 -22.28 3.21 -4.56
N ILE A 18 -22.73 4.38 -5.05
CA ILE A 18 -24.15 4.72 -5.16
C ILE A 18 -24.86 3.75 -6.13
N LEU A 19 -24.26 3.53 -7.30
CA LEU A 19 -24.83 2.65 -8.34
C LEU A 19 -24.96 1.21 -7.83
N ILE A 20 -23.95 0.68 -7.11
CA ILE A 20 -24.01 -0.65 -6.52
C ILE A 20 -25.08 -0.70 -5.41
N GLY A 21 -25.20 0.36 -4.61
CA GLY A 21 -26.26 0.48 -3.60
C GLY A 21 -27.65 0.41 -4.20
N GLU A 22 -27.93 1.19 -5.25
CA GLU A 22 -29.20 1.17 -5.97
C GLU A 22 -29.50 -0.20 -6.60
N LEU A 23 -28.48 -0.83 -7.18
CA LEU A 23 -28.62 -2.16 -7.79
C LEU A 23 -28.95 -3.24 -6.75
N LEU A 24 -28.31 -3.22 -5.59
CA LEU A 24 -28.58 -4.16 -4.50
C LEU A 24 -29.96 -3.93 -3.88
N SER A 25 -30.39 -2.67 -3.73
CA SER A 25 -31.73 -2.31 -3.28
C SER A 25 -32.80 -2.82 -4.25
N ALA A 26 -32.56 -2.67 -5.57
CA ALA A 26 -33.47 -3.18 -6.62
C ALA A 26 -33.55 -4.72 -6.61
N LEU A 27 -32.53 -5.42 -6.13
CA LEU A 27 -32.52 -6.88 -5.95
C LEU A 27 -33.16 -7.33 -4.62
N GLY A 28 -33.71 -6.39 -3.82
CA GLY A 28 -34.40 -6.68 -2.58
C GLY A 28 -33.49 -6.88 -1.36
N LEU A 29 -32.21 -6.52 -1.47
CA LEU A 29 -31.28 -6.53 -0.34
C LEU A 29 -31.39 -5.23 0.45
N ASP A 30 -31.64 -5.35 1.75
CA ASP A 30 -31.65 -4.22 2.67
C ASP A 30 -30.20 -3.76 2.93
N ILE A 31 -29.85 -2.60 2.37
CA ILE A 31 -28.49 -2.01 2.45
C ILE A 31 -28.14 -1.58 3.87
N ASP A 32 -29.15 -1.22 4.69
CA ASP A 32 -28.96 -0.80 6.07
C ASP A 32 -28.69 -2.01 7.00
N SER A 33 -28.93 -3.22 6.52
CA SER A 33 -28.56 -4.43 7.23
C SER A 33 -27.03 -4.65 7.21
N ARG A 34 -26.49 -5.25 8.28
CA ARG A 34 -25.05 -5.59 8.36
C ARG A 34 -24.55 -6.43 7.18
N ILE A 35 -25.38 -7.34 6.69
CA ILE A 35 -25.07 -8.23 5.56
C ILE A 35 -25.12 -7.43 4.25
N GLY A 36 -26.15 -6.62 4.04
CA GLY A 36 -26.29 -5.81 2.82
C GLY A 36 -25.16 -4.78 2.66
N SER A 37 -24.83 -4.07 3.73
CA SER A 37 -23.70 -3.15 3.77
C SER A 37 -22.37 -3.86 3.49
N GLY A 38 -22.15 -5.08 4.02
CA GLY A 38 -20.96 -5.88 3.76
C GLY A 38 -20.83 -6.34 2.31
N ILE A 39 -21.94 -6.75 1.72
CA ILE A 39 -21.97 -7.16 0.30
C ILE A 39 -21.73 -5.94 -0.60
N GLN A 40 -22.34 -4.80 -0.29
CA GLN A 40 -22.11 -3.56 -1.02
C GLN A 40 -20.64 -3.15 -0.96
N PHE A 41 -20.04 -3.13 0.23
CA PHE A 41 -18.63 -2.83 0.42
C PHE A 41 -17.74 -3.80 -0.35
N PHE A 42 -18.01 -5.10 -0.26
CA PHE A 42 -17.24 -6.13 -0.96
C PHE A 42 -17.25 -5.93 -2.48
N ILE A 43 -18.45 -5.78 -3.08
CA ILE A 43 -18.59 -5.60 -4.53
C ILE A 43 -17.95 -4.31 -4.98
N TYR A 44 -18.20 -3.21 -4.25
CA TYR A 44 -17.62 -1.90 -4.56
C TYR A 44 -16.09 -1.94 -4.53
N ASP A 45 -15.49 -2.46 -3.45
CA ASP A 45 -14.04 -2.49 -3.31
C ASP A 45 -13.38 -3.44 -4.32
N VAL A 46 -13.95 -4.60 -4.60
CA VAL A 46 -13.44 -5.52 -5.63
C VAL A 46 -13.43 -4.86 -7.00
N ILE A 47 -14.51 -4.18 -7.40
CA ILE A 47 -14.58 -3.50 -8.70
C ILE A 47 -13.61 -2.31 -8.73
N LYS A 48 -13.60 -1.47 -7.70
CA LYS A 48 -12.72 -0.30 -7.58
C LYS A 48 -11.25 -0.73 -7.68
N ILE A 49 -10.83 -1.69 -6.86
CA ILE A 49 -9.45 -2.20 -6.86
C ILE A 49 -9.09 -2.79 -8.21
N THR A 50 -9.99 -3.56 -8.82
CA THR A 50 -9.77 -4.17 -10.14
C THR A 50 -9.54 -3.11 -11.21
N ILE A 51 -10.39 -2.09 -11.29
CA ILE A 51 -10.27 -1.03 -12.29
C ILE A 51 -8.97 -0.24 -12.08
N LEU A 52 -8.70 0.19 -10.84
CA LEU A 52 -7.49 0.95 -10.53
C LEU A 52 -6.22 0.13 -10.77
N LEU A 53 -6.20 -1.14 -10.39
CA LEU A 53 -5.08 -2.05 -10.62
C LEU A 53 -4.82 -2.25 -12.13
N CYS A 54 -5.86 -2.55 -12.91
CA CYS A 54 -5.73 -2.76 -14.34
C CYS A 54 -5.25 -1.50 -15.06
N LEU A 55 -5.83 -0.35 -14.72
CA LEU A 55 -5.42 0.94 -15.30
C LEU A 55 -3.97 1.25 -14.98
N LEU A 56 -3.59 1.07 -13.72
CA LEU A 56 -2.26 1.40 -13.23
C LEU A 56 -1.19 0.47 -13.80
N ILE A 57 -1.44 -0.85 -13.84
CA ILE A 57 -0.54 -1.81 -14.49
C ILE A 57 -0.40 -1.49 -15.97
N PHE A 58 -1.50 -1.13 -16.64
CA PHE A 58 -1.47 -0.76 -18.04
C PHE A 58 -0.58 0.46 -18.28
N VAL A 59 -0.80 1.55 -17.54
CA VAL A 59 -0.02 2.79 -17.67
C VAL A 59 1.46 2.54 -17.39
N ILE A 60 1.78 1.82 -16.29
CA ILE A 60 3.16 1.53 -15.93
C ILE A 60 3.83 0.63 -16.97
N SER A 61 3.17 -0.46 -17.40
CA SER A 61 3.73 -1.36 -18.42
C SER A 61 3.93 -0.65 -19.75
N TYR A 62 3.03 0.27 -20.09
CA TYR A 62 3.17 1.11 -21.28
C TYR A 62 4.37 2.05 -21.16
N ILE A 63 4.54 2.74 -20.00
CA ILE A 63 5.70 3.59 -19.74
C ILE A 63 7.00 2.75 -19.73
N GLN A 64 7.00 1.59 -19.07
CA GLN A 64 8.16 0.68 -19.04
C GLN A 64 8.55 0.19 -20.44
N SER A 65 7.61 0.08 -21.36
CA SER A 65 7.93 -0.29 -22.75
C SER A 65 8.81 0.74 -23.49
N PHE A 66 8.90 1.97 -22.99
CA PHE A 66 9.82 3.01 -23.48
C PHE A 66 11.20 2.95 -22.82
N PHE A 67 11.28 2.36 -21.62
CA PHE A 67 12.50 2.26 -20.86
C PHE A 67 12.90 0.79 -20.75
N PRO A 68 13.82 0.31 -21.62
CA PRO A 68 14.35 -1.05 -21.47
C PRO A 68 14.95 -1.20 -20.06
N SER A 69 14.73 -2.36 -19.45
CA SER A 69 15.23 -2.71 -18.10
C SER A 69 16.72 -2.46 -17.92
N GLU A 70 17.50 -2.54 -19.00
CA GLU A 70 18.93 -2.23 -19.02
C GLU A 70 19.26 -0.77 -18.71
N ARG A 71 18.44 0.20 -19.16
CA ARG A 71 18.64 1.61 -18.82
C ARG A 71 18.32 1.89 -17.34
N SER A 72 17.27 1.30 -16.82
CA SER A 72 16.95 1.35 -15.39
C SER A 72 18.07 0.74 -14.56
N ARG A 73 18.60 -0.41 -15.00
CA ARG A 73 19.75 -1.08 -14.38
C ARG A 73 21.03 -0.24 -14.44
N LYS A 74 21.31 0.45 -15.56
CA LYS A 74 22.46 1.36 -15.68
C LYS A 74 22.32 2.62 -14.84
N ILE A 75 21.12 3.19 -14.72
CA ILE A 75 20.86 4.39 -13.92
C ILE A 75 20.92 4.04 -12.43
N MET A 76 20.26 2.97 -12.00
CA MET A 76 20.27 2.55 -10.60
C MET A 76 21.55 1.83 -10.19
N GLY A 77 22.27 1.19 -11.11
CA GLY A 77 23.59 0.60 -10.87
C GLY A 77 24.71 1.63 -10.62
N ARG A 78 24.45 2.91 -10.87
CA ARG A 78 25.36 4.01 -10.45
C ARG A 78 25.22 4.37 -8.97
N PHE A 79 24.07 4.08 -8.37
CA PHE A 79 23.83 4.31 -6.95
C PHE A 79 24.04 2.99 -6.22
N HIS A 80 25.03 2.94 -5.33
CA HIS A 80 25.32 1.77 -4.50
C HIS A 80 25.04 2.11 -3.04
N GLY A 81 24.58 1.10 -2.28
CA GLY A 81 24.34 1.22 -0.85
C GLY A 81 23.17 2.14 -0.49
N ILE A 82 23.28 2.88 0.60
CA ILE A 82 22.20 3.69 1.21
C ILE A 82 21.60 4.70 0.23
N GLY A 83 22.43 5.29 -0.66
CA GLY A 83 21.95 6.26 -1.66
C GLY A 83 20.94 5.65 -2.65
N ALA A 84 21.13 4.39 -3.07
CA ALA A 84 20.19 3.69 -3.92
C ALA A 84 18.88 3.41 -3.18
N ASN A 85 18.95 3.05 -1.89
CA ASN A 85 17.79 2.81 -1.04
C ASN A 85 16.96 4.08 -0.83
N ILE A 86 17.61 5.24 -0.70
CA ILE A 86 16.93 6.55 -0.63
C ILE A 86 16.18 6.84 -1.94
N VAL A 87 16.80 6.60 -3.09
CA VAL A 87 16.13 6.77 -4.39
C VAL A 87 14.93 5.83 -4.52
N GLY A 88 15.08 4.56 -4.10
CA GLY A 88 13.98 3.60 -4.06
C GLY A 88 12.81 4.08 -3.19
N ALA A 89 13.10 4.56 -1.99
CA ALA A 89 12.09 5.09 -1.06
C ALA A 89 11.39 6.34 -1.61
N LEU A 90 12.13 7.26 -2.22
CA LEU A 90 11.56 8.47 -2.85
C LEU A 90 10.66 8.11 -4.04
N LEU A 91 11.06 7.14 -4.86
CA LEU A 91 10.22 6.64 -5.95
C LEU A 91 8.91 6.06 -5.42
N GLY A 92 8.95 5.31 -4.31
CA GLY A 92 7.75 4.80 -3.65
C GLY A 92 6.82 5.91 -3.18
N THR A 93 7.36 6.99 -2.64
CA THR A 93 6.58 8.14 -2.14
C THR A 93 5.92 8.95 -3.26
N VAL A 94 6.61 9.13 -4.38
CA VAL A 94 6.08 9.90 -5.53
C VAL A 94 5.01 9.11 -6.28
N THR A 95 5.07 7.79 -6.21
CA THR A 95 4.11 6.92 -6.89
C THR A 95 2.93 6.60 -5.97
N PRO A 96 1.70 7.10 -6.26
CA PRO A 96 0.53 6.87 -5.40
C PRO A 96 0.00 5.44 -5.58
N PHE A 97 0.76 4.45 -5.11
CA PHE A 97 0.42 3.05 -5.28
C PHE A 97 -0.05 2.44 -3.97
N CYS A 98 -1.24 1.81 -4.02
CA CYS A 98 -1.64 0.91 -2.94
C CYS A 98 -0.67 -0.29 -2.88
N SER A 99 -0.60 -0.94 -1.73
CA SER A 99 0.23 -2.14 -1.55
C SER A 99 -0.02 -3.24 -2.61
N CYS A 100 -1.26 -3.35 -3.12
CA CYS A 100 -1.62 -4.30 -4.17
C CYS A 100 -0.90 -4.05 -5.51
N SER A 101 -0.64 -2.79 -5.85
CA SER A 101 0.07 -2.41 -7.08
C SER A 101 1.57 -2.30 -6.89
N SER A 102 2.04 -1.99 -5.68
CA SER A 102 3.47 -1.93 -5.36
C SER A 102 4.15 -3.30 -5.42
N ILE A 103 3.42 -4.39 -5.08
CA ILE A 103 3.97 -5.75 -5.11
C ILE A 103 4.33 -6.21 -6.53
N PRO A 104 3.47 -6.08 -7.58
CA PRO A 104 3.87 -6.38 -8.95
C PRO A 104 5.06 -5.55 -9.44
N ILE A 105 5.15 -4.28 -9.07
CA ILE A 105 6.29 -3.43 -9.42
C ILE A 105 7.56 -3.89 -8.70
N PHE A 106 7.46 -4.22 -7.42
CA PHE A 106 8.54 -4.85 -6.65
C PHE A 106 9.04 -6.13 -7.34
N MET A 107 8.12 -7.00 -7.79
CA MET A 107 8.49 -8.20 -8.54
C MET A 107 9.21 -7.85 -9.84
N GLY A 108 8.74 -6.83 -10.57
CA GLY A 108 9.38 -6.34 -11.79
C GLY A 108 10.80 -5.79 -11.53
N PHE A 109 10.98 -5.00 -10.50
CA PHE A 109 12.30 -4.47 -10.12
C PHE A 109 13.26 -5.58 -9.68
N THR A 110 12.77 -6.52 -8.90
CA THR A 110 13.58 -7.66 -8.44
C THR A 110 13.95 -8.58 -9.59
N SER A 111 13.03 -8.86 -10.53
CA SER A 111 13.33 -9.62 -11.74
C SER A 111 14.25 -8.87 -12.72
N ALA A 112 14.27 -7.56 -12.70
CA ALA A 112 15.25 -6.74 -13.42
C ALA A 112 16.66 -6.74 -12.78
N GLY A 113 16.83 -7.40 -11.62
CA GLY A 113 18.12 -7.54 -10.94
C GLY A 113 18.52 -6.33 -10.11
N LEU A 114 17.56 -5.50 -9.66
CA LEU A 114 17.83 -4.43 -8.71
C LEU A 114 18.15 -5.01 -7.32
N PRO A 115 19.03 -4.35 -6.55
CA PRO A 115 19.35 -4.75 -5.17
C PRO A 115 18.09 -4.85 -4.30
N LEU A 116 18.03 -5.86 -3.43
CA LEU A 116 16.88 -6.04 -2.53
C LEU A 116 16.64 -4.83 -1.63
N GLY A 117 17.68 -4.15 -1.20
CA GLY A 117 17.56 -2.93 -0.40
C GLY A 117 16.72 -1.87 -1.08
N VAL A 118 16.97 -1.61 -2.35
CA VAL A 118 16.24 -0.63 -3.17
C VAL A 118 14.79 -1.03 -3.35
N THR A 119 14.55 -2.29 -3.72
CA THR A 119 13.20 -2.81 -3.98
C THR A 119 12.34 -2.86 -2.72
N PHE A 120 12.93 -3.19 -1.57
CA PHE A 120 12.24 -3.14 -0.28
C PHE A 120 12.05 -1.73 0.26
N SER A 121 13.01 -0.82 0.04
CA SER A 121 12.82 0.59 0.37
C SER A 121 11.62 1.19 -0.39
N PHE A 122 11.49 0.85 -1.68
CA PHE A 122 10.31 1.20 -2.49
C PHE A 122 9.03 0.55 -1.94
N LEU A 123 9.07 -0.75 -1.64
CA LEU A 123 7.90 -1.51 -1.18
C LEU A 123 7.38 -1.04 0.18
N ILE A 124 8.28 -0.59 1.09
CA ILE A 124 7.90 -0.06 2.40
C ILE A 124 7.36 1.36 2.27
N SER A 125 8.03 2.23 1.50
CA SER A 125 7.63 3.63 1.40
C SER A 125 6.30 3.82 0.66
N SER A 126 6.06 3.07 -0.40
CA SER A 126 4.91 3.24 -1.30
C SER A 126 3.55 3.21 -0.59
N PRO A 127 3.19 2.22 0.24
CA PRO A 127 1.94 2.21 0.98
C PRO A 127 1.97 3.05 2.26
N MET A 128 3.16 3.38 2.78
CA MET A 128 3.32 4.06 4.06
C MET A 128 3.30 5.58 3.90
N VAL A 129 3.84 6.08 2.79
CA VAL A 129 4.09 7.51 2.57
C VAL A 129 3.82 7.86 1.11
N ASP A 130 2.55 8.02 0.74
CA ASP A 130 2.20 8.52 -0.58
C ASP A 130 1.85 10.03 -0.56
N LEU A 131 1.92 10.67 -1.72
CA LEU A 131 1.59 12.10 -1.85
C LEU A 131 0.11 12.39 -1.55
N GLY A 132 -0.79 11.44 -1.78
CA GLY A 132 -2.21 11.59 -1.47
C GLY A 132 -2.44 11.61 0.04
N SER A 133 -1.79 10.69 0.77
CA SER A 133 -1.82 10.67 2.24
C SER A 133 -1.18 11.91 2.85
N LEU A 134 -0.10 12.45 2.25
CA LEU A 134 0.51 13.69 2.70
C LEU A 134 -0.48 14.86 2.65
N VAL A 135 -1.10 15.10 1.48
CA VAL A 135 -2.06 16.21 1.32
C VAL A 135 -3.22 16.08 2.30
N LEU A 136 -3.69 14.87 2.51
CA LEU A 136 -4.80 14.58 3.38
C LEU A 136 -4.45 14.78 4.87
N LEU A 137 -3.30 14.25 5.30
CA LEU A 137 -2.78 14.49 6.64
C LEU A 137 -2.53 15.99 6.91
N MET A 138 -2.09 16.73 5.88
CA MET A 138 -1.95 18.18 5.98
C MET A 138 -3.28 18.88 6.24
N SER A 139 -4.37 18.39 5.68
CA SER A 139 -5.70 18.99 5.86
C SER A 139 -6.30 18.72 7.24
N ILE A 140 -5.97 17.59 7.87
CA ILE A 140 -6.56 17.15 9.15
C ILE A 140 -5.67 17.52 10.34
N PHE A 141 -4.39 17.17 10.25
CA PHE A 141 -3.43 17.30 11.36
C PHE A 141 -2.49 18.50 11.20
N GLY A 142 -2.54 19.18 10.05
CA GLY A 142 -1.65 20.28 9.72
C GLY A 142 -0.32 19.87 9.09
N ALA A 143 0.31 20.83 8.42
CA ALA A 143 1.51 20.59 7.60
C ALA A 143 2.71 20.05 8.40
N ARG A 144 2.90 20.49 9.65
CA ARG A 144 4.03 20.07 10.49
C ARG A 144 3.99 18.58 10.77
N ILE A 145 2.82 18.07 11.18
CA ILE A 145 2.64 16.65 11.48
C ILE A 145 2.79 15.81 10.22
N ALA A 146 2.19 16.24 9.11
CA ALA A 146 2.27 15.55 7.84
C ALA A 146 3.72 15.44 7.31
N ILE A 147 4.51 16.51 7.39
CA ILE A 147 5.92 16.49 6.95
C ILE A 147 6.75 15.55 7.83
N VAL A 148 6.59 15.62 9.16
CA VAL A 148 7.32 14.73 10.07
C VAL A 148 6.93 13.26 9.84
N TYR A 149 5.65 12.98 9.58
CA TYR A 149 5.16 11.65 9.23
C TYR A 149 5.87 11.10 7.98
N VAL A 150 5.95 11.90 6.92
CA VAL A 150 6.64 11.53 5.67
C VAL A 150 8.12 11.28 5.90
N VAL A 151 8.81 12.15 6.62
CA VAL A 151 10.24 12.01 6.91
C VAL A 151 10.50 10.75 7.73
N MET A 152 9.69 10.49 8.75
CA MET A 152 9.82 9.27 9.58
C MET A 152 9.53 8.01 8.77
N GLY A 153 8.51 8.02 7.93
CA GLY A 153 8.19 6.89 7.04
C GLY A 153 9.31 6.59 6.04
N LEU A 154 9.88 7.64 5.44
CA LEU A 154 11.05 7.51 4.56
C LEU A 154 12.28 6.95 5.31
N MET A 155 12.54 7.40 6.52
CA MET A 155 13.64 6.87 7.34
C MET A 155 13.45 5.36 7.62
N ILE A 156 12.24 4.93 7.93
CA ILE A 156 11.93 3.51 8.13
C ILE A 156 12.11 2.73 6.84
N ALA A 157 11.66 3.25 5.71
CA ALA A 157 11.80 2.60 4.42
C ALA A 157 13.25 2.39 4.03
N VAL A 158 14.09 3.42 4.18
CA VAL A 158 15.53 3.34 3.90
C VAL A 158 16.25 2.42 4.89
N ALA A 159 15.96 2.55 6.18
CA ALA A 159 16.55 1.70 7.21
C ALA A 159 16.16 0.22 7.02
N GLY A 160 14.87 -0.04 6.74
CA GLY A 160 14.34 -1.38 6.49
C GLY A 160 14.93 -2.03 5.25
N GLY A 161 14.99 -1.30 4.13
CA GLY A 161 15.62 -1.78 2.91
C GLY A 161 17.12 -2.06 3.11
N THR A 162 17.84 -1.15 3.78
CA THR A 162 19.26 -1.33 4.10
C THR A 162 19.50 -2.54 5.01
N LEU A 163 18.62 -2.79 5.98
CA LEU A 163 18.71 -3.94 6.87
C LEU A 163 18.50 -5.25 6.10
N ILE A 164 17.49 -5.30 5.21
CA ILE A 164 17.23 -6.47 4.37
C ILE A 164 18.40 -6.77 3.43
N GLU A 165 19.00 -5.73 2.84
CA GLU A 165 20.19 -5.85 1.99
C GLU A 165 21.38 -6.43 2.76
N ARG A 166 21.64 -5.95 3.98
CA ARG A 166 22.71 -6.46 4.84
C ARG A 166 22.51 -7.91 5.31
N LEU A 167 21.27 -8.36 5.39
CA LEU A 167 20.94 -9.73 5.77
C LEU A 167 21.16 -10.74 4.63
N HIS A 168 21.56 -10.28 3.42
CA HIS A 168 21.82 -11.12 2.26
C HIS A 168 20.74 -12.17 2.01
N MET A 169 19.48 -11.73 1.92
CA MET A 169 18.32 -12.62 1.81
C MET A 169 17.86 -12.83 0.36
N GLU A 170 18.75 -12.67 -0.63
CA GLU A 170 18.44 -12.83 -2.07
C GLU A 170 17.87 -14.22 -2.37
N ASP A 171 18.31 -15.25 -1.66
CA ASP A 171 17.82 -16.63 -1.80
C ASP A 171 16.37 -16.83 -1.28
N GLN A 172 15.83 -15.84 -0.58
CA GLN A 172 14.47 -15.85 -0.06
C GLN A 172 13.44 -15.23 -1.01
N VAL A 173 13.86 -14.75 -2.18
CA VAL A 173 12.98 -14.36 -3.27
C VAL A 173 12.49 -15.62 -4.00
N ALA A 174 11.26 -15.59 -4.50
CA ALA A 174 10.68 -16.72 -5.21
C ALA A 174 11.47 -17.05 -6.50
N ASP A 175 11.70 -18.34 -6.74
CA ASP A 175 12.59 -18.81 -7.82
C ASP A 175 12.13 -18.35 -9.22
N PHE A 176 10.82 -18.18 -9.44
CA PHE A 176 10.30 -17.70 -10.73
C PHE A 176 10.67 -16.23 -11.01
N ILE A 177 10.89 -15.41 -9.97
CA ILE A 177 11.33 -14.01 -10.08
C ILE A 177 12.84 -13.99 -10.35
N ARG A 178 13.58 -14.83 -9.65
CA ARG A 178 15.04 -14.92 -9.77
C ARG A 178 15.48 -15.49 -11.12
N ASN A 179 14.78 -16.51 -11.61
CA ASN A 179 15.10 -17.17 -12.88
C ASN A 179 14.64 -16.38 -14.11
N ALA A 180 13.77 -15.39 -13.97
CA ALA A 180 13.39 -14.48 -15.05
C ALA A 180 14.59 -13.69 -15.60
N ASN A 181 15.63 -13.47 -14.78
CA ASN A 181 16.88 -12.84 -15.22
C ASN A 181 17.71 -13.67 -16.20
N SER A 182 17.47 -14.99 -16.28
CA SER A 182 18.32 -15.91 -17.08
C SER A 182 17.82 -16.12 -18.51
N SER A 183 16.63 -15.63 -18.85
CA SER A 183 15.96 -16.02 -20.10
C SER A 183 15.60 -14.88 -21.05
N VAL A 184 15.96 -13.63 -20.77
CA VAL A 184 15.60 -12.51 -21.65
C VAL A 184 16.79 -11.57 -21.88
N GLU A 185 17.78 -12.00 -22.65
CA GLU A 185 18.48 -11.12 -23.57
C GLU A 185 17.53 -10.84 -24.75
N ILE A 186 16.54 -10.02 -24.55
CA ILE A 186 15.82 -9.45 -25.67
C ILE A 186 16.54 -8.13 -25.96
N GLU A 187 17.39 -8.14 -27.00
CA GLU A 187 17.65 -6.94 -27.77
C GLU A 187 16.31 -6.31 -28.08
N THR A 188 16.00 -5.19 -27.44
CA THR A 188 14.75 -4.48 -27.69
C THR A 188 14.90 -3.67 -28.97
N PRO A 189 14.40 -4.18 -30.13
CA PRO A 189 14.13 -3.31 -31.26
C PRO A 189 13.11 -2.28 -30.76
N SER A 190 13.14 -1.09 -31.32
CA SER A 190 12.16 -0.05 -31.05
C SER A 190 10.76 -0.61 -31.38
N LEU A 191 10.07 -1.16 -30.38
CA LEU A 191 8.73 -1.72 -30.56
C LEU A 191 7.79 -0.64 -31.11
N PRO A 192 7.07 -0.90 -32.20
CA PRO A 192 6.05 0.00 -32.71
C PRO A 192 4.95 0.21 -31.66
N VAL A 193 4.30 1.35 -31.66
CA VAL A 193 3.29 1.74 -30.66
C VAL A 193 2.21 0.65 -30.46
N LYS A 194 1.82 -0.04 -31.52
CA LYS A 194 0.85 -1.15 -31.48
C LYS A 194 1.34 -2.33 -30.62
N GLU A 195 2.59 -2.72 -30.76
CA GLU A 195 3.17 -3.83 -29.98
C GLU A 195 3.37 -3.46 -28.51
N ARG A 196 3.66 -2.19 -28.22
CA ARG A 196 3.72 -1.68 -26.83
C ARG A 196 2.35 -1.74 -26.14
N PHE A 197 1.29 -1.45 -26.89
CA PHE A 197 -0.07 -1.55 -26.36
C PHE A 197 -0.45 -3.02 -26.08
N ILE A 198 -0.10 -3.93 -26.99
CA ILE A 198 -0.32 -5.38 -26.81
C ILE A 198 0.46 -5.87 -25.60
N TYR A 199 1.73 -5.49 -25.48
CA TYR A 199 2.57 -5.82 -24.32
C TYR A 199 1.94 -5.36 -23.00
N ALA A 200 1.51 -4.10 -22.92
CA ALA A 200 0.85 -3.55 -21.73
C ALA A 200 -0.44 -4.32 -21.40
N LYS A 201 -1.26 -4.63 -22.40
CA LYS A 201 -2.47 -5.44 -22.25
C LYS A 201 -2.18 -6.84 -21.70
N ASP A 202 -1.18 -7.51 -22.26
CA ASP A 202 -0.80 -8.88 -21.85
C ASP A 202 -0.27 -8.89 -20.41
N GLN A 203 0.48 -7.85 -20.02
CA GLN A 203 0.92 -7.67 -18.62
C GLN A 203 -0.27 -7.47 -17.67
N VAL A 204 -1.27 -6.67 -18.05
CA VAL A 204 -2.51 -6.51 -17.27
C VAL A 204 -3.20 -7.85 -17.09
N VAL A 205 -3.45 -8.57 -18.19
CA VAL A 205 -4.17 -9.86 -18.14
C VAL A 205 -3.41 -10.90 -17.32
N SER A 206 -2.10 -11.01 -17.52
CA SER A 206 -1.24 -11.95 -16.80
C SER A 206 -1.23 -11.66 -15.30
N THR A 207 -1.03 -10.39 -14.92
CA THR A 207 -0.99 -9.97 -13.52
C THR A 207 -2.36 -10.07 -12.88
N PHE A 208 -3.40 -9.63 -13.56
CA PHE A 208 -4.78 -9.71 -13.07
C PHE A 208 -5.18 -11.16 -12.74
N LYS A 209 -4.96 -12.10 -13.65
CA LYS A 209 -5.27 -13.52 -13.41
C LYS A 209 -4.56 -14.08 -12.16
N LYS A 210 -3.33 -13.64 -11.91
CA LYS A 210 -2.55 -14.09 -10.74
C LYS A 210 -3.03 -13.45 -9.43
N VAL A 211 -3.45 -12.20 -9.47
CA VAL A 211 -3.73 -11.37 -8.29
C VAL A 211 -5.21 -11.40 -7.89
N PHE A 212 -6.11 -11.56 -8.85
CA PHE A 212 -7.56 -11.50 -8.65
C PHE A 212 -8.11 -12.41 -7.54
N PRO A 213 -7.74 -13.73 -7.46
CA PRO A 213 -8.21 -14.58 -6.37
C PRO A 213 -7.78 -14.12 -4.99
N TYR A 214 -6.64 -13.43 -4.89
CA TYR A 214 -6.14 -12.89 -3.63
C TYR A 214 -6.84 -11.57 -3.26
N ILE A 215 -7.20 -10.77 -4.27
CA ILE A 215 -8.07 -9.58 -4.06
C ILE A 215 -9.41 -10.04 -3.49
N LEU A 216 -10.05 -11.04 -4.09
CA LEU A 216 -11.33 -11.57 -3.61
C LEU A 216 -11.25 -12.07 -2.17
N MET A 217 -10.20 -12.86 -1.84
CA MET A 217 -10.00 -13.33 -0.46
C MET A 217 -9.73 -12.17 0.50
N GLY A 218 -8.86 -11.25 0.13
CA GLY A 218 -8.46 -10.14 0.99
C GLY A 218 -9.58 -9.16 1.25
N VAL A 219 -10.27 -8.73 0.21
CA VAL A 219 -11.44 -7.83 0.33
C VAL A 219 -12.60 -8.54 1.04
N GLY A 220 -12.78 -9.85 0.81
CA GLY A 220 -13.77 -10.65 1.53
C GLY A 220 -13.53 -10.69 3.03
N ILE A 221 -12.29 -10.96 3.45
CA ILE A 221 -11.89 -10.91 4.86
C ILE A 221 -12.06 -9.47 5.40
N GLY A 222 -11.64 -8.46 4.63
CA GLY A 222 -11.81 -7.05 4.98
C GLY A 222 -13.28 -6.66 5.18
N ALA A 223 -14.17 -7.08 4.29
CA ALA A 223 -15.61 -6.82 4.38
C ALA A 223 -16.25 -7.47 5.62
N VAL A 224 -15.85 -8.70 5.95
CA VAL A 224 -16.28 -9.37 7.17
C VAL A 224 -15.80 -8.61 8.40
N ILE A 225 -14.54 -8.26 8.46
CA ILE A 225 -13.94 -7.54 9.61
C ILE A 225 -14.56 -6.17 9.78
N HIS A 226 -14.70 -5.40 8.69
CA HIS A 226 -15.28 -4.05 8.71
C HIS A 226 -16.71 -4.03 9.26
N ASN A 227 -17.49 -5.04 8.97
CA ASN A 227 -18.88 -5.13 9.44
C ASN A 227 -19.03 -5.73 10.85
N TRP A 228 -18.04 -6.53 11.30
CA TRP A 228 -18.11 -7.21 12.59
C TRP A 228 -17.40 -6.47 13.71
N ILE A 229 -16.41 -5.61 13.37
CA ILE A 229 -15.77 -4.76 14.37
C ILE A 229 -16.47 -3.39 14.37
N PRO A 230 -17.37 -3.12 15.34
CA PRO A 230 -18.02 -1.81 15.42
C PRO A 230 -16.97 -0.73 15.64
N GLU A 231 -17.10 0.40 14.94
CA GLU A 231 -16.24 1.58 15.19
C GLU A 231 -16.23 1.98 16.68
N SER A 232 -17.33 1.74 17.40
CA SER A 232 -17.41 1.96 18.84
C SER A 232 -16.38 1.15 19.63
N TRP A 233 -16.04 -0.05 19.19
CA TRP A 233 -15.04 -0.91 19.84
C TRP A 233 -13.61 -0.39 19.58
N ILE A 234 -13.33 -0.01 18.34
CA ILE A 234 -12.05 0.62 17.97
C ILE A 234 -11.88 1.90 18.78
N ARG A 235 -12.92 2.73 18.85
CA ARG A 235 -12.95 3.96 19.64
C ARG A 235 -12.81 3.71 21.14
N ALA A 236 -13.34 2.63 21.67
CA ALA A 236 -13.22 2.29 23.09
C ALA A 236 -11.82 1.81 23.46
N VAL A 237 -11.18 1.02 22.58
CA VAL A 237 -9.85 0.44 22.81
C VAL A 237 -8.73 1.43 22.55
N LEU A 238 -8.85 2.22 21.48
CA LEU A 238 -7.81 3.18 21.05
C LEU A 238 -8.09 4.62 21.53
N GLY A 239 -9.33 4.93 21.92
CA GLY A 239 -9.73 6.24 22.42
C GLY A 239 -9.33 6.40 23.89
N GLY A 240 -8.27 7.15 24.16
CA GLY A 240 -7.78 7.46 25.49
C GLY A 240 -6.26 7.53 25.55
N ARG A 241 -5.72 8.02 26.66
CA ARG A 241 -4.27 8.10 26.91
C ARG A 241 -3.71 6.74 27.39
N ASN A 242 -3.91 5.69 26.60
CA ASN A 242 -3.37 4.36 26.92
C ASN A 242 -1.91 4.28 26.43
N PRO A 243 -0.92 4.00 27.29
CA PRO A 243 0.46 3.84 26.87
C PRO A 243 0.66 2.67 25.91
N PHE A 244 -0.18 1.63 25.98
CA PHE A 244 -0.18 0.52 25.03
C PHE A 244 -0.98 0.77 23.76
N GLY A 245 -1.58 1.96 23.61
CA GLY A 245 -2.42 2.31 22.47
C GLY A 245 -1.73 2.12 21.11
N VAL A 246 -0.44 2.45 21.01
CA VAL A 246 0.36 2.29 19.79
C VAL A 246 0.47 0.81 19.39
N ILE A 247 0.76 -0.09 20.32
CA ILE A 247 0.91 -1.52 20.06
C ILE A 247 -0.46 -2.11 19.67
N LEU A 248 -1.51 -1.76 20.42
CA LEU A 248 -2.87 -2.22 20.13
C LEU A 248 -3.35 -1.71 18.77
N ALA A 249 -3.09 -0.44 18.45
CA ALA A 249 -3.42 0.16 17.17
C ALA A 249 -2.73 -0.58 16.01
N THR A 250 -1.45 -0.90 16.16
CA THR A 250 -0.68 -1.64 15.15
C THR A 250 -1.25 -3.05 14.96
N ILE A 251 -1.52 -3.78 16.05
CA ILE A 251 -2.08 -5.14 15.99
C ILE A 251 -3.48 -5.14 15.38
N LEU A 252 -4.33 -4.18 15.75
CA LEU A 252 -5.69 -4.06 15.21
C LEU A 252 -5.70 -3.65 13.73
N GLY A 253 -4.70 -2.89 13.28
CA GLY A 253 -4.56 -2.48 11.90
C GLY A 253 -4.17 -3.62 10.95
N ILE A 254 -3.37 -4.58 11.40
CA ILE A 254 -2.86 -5.68 10.54
C ILE A 254 -3.97 -6.49 9.86
N PRO A 255 -5.02 -6.97 10.56
CA PRO A 255 -6.08 -7.73 9.92
C PRO A 255 -7.02 -6.87 9.06
N MET A 256 -7.02 -5.54 9.27
CA MET A 256 -7.89 -4.64 8.54
C MET A 256 -7.30 -4.34 7.15
N TYR A 257 -8.20 -4.24 6.17
CA TYR A 257 -7.87 -3.71 4.86
C TYR A 257 -8.73 -2.49 4.62
N ALA A 258 -8.09 -1.35 4.54
CA ALA A 258 -8.73 -0.11 4.14
C ALA A 258 -7.71 0.78 3.43
N ASP A 259 -8.21 1.56 2.49
CA ASP A 259 -7.47 2.66 1.89
C ASP A 259 -7.36 3.81 2.89
N ILE A 260 -6.35 4.64 2.76
CA ILE A 260 -6.13 5.78 3.66
C ILE A 260 -7.36 6.68 3.76
N PHE A 261 -8.09 6.86 2.66
CA PHE A 261 -9.34 7.62 2.61
C PHE A 261 -10.45 6.99 3.45
N GLY A 262 -10.49 5.66 3.57
CA GLY A 262 -11.45 4.94 4.41
C GLY A 262 -11.10 4.98 5.90
N VAL A 263 -9.82 5.17 6.23
CA VAL A 263 -9.34 5.21 7.62
C VAL A 263 -9.53 6.60 8.26
N ILE A 264 -9.66 7.65 7.46
CA ILE A 264 -9.78 9.04 7.95
C ILE A 264 -10.94 9.27 8.91
N PRO A 265 -12.19 8.84 8.60
CA PRO A 265 -13.29 9.05 9.53
C PRO A 265 -13.01 8.38 10.90
N ILE A 266 -12.30 7.26 10.89
CA ILE A 266 -11.89 6.57 12.13
C ILE A 266 -10.83 7.41 12.85
N ALA A 267 -9.85 7.94 12.12
CA ALA A 267 -8.78 8.79 12.66
C ALA A 267 -9.36 10.07 13.30
N GLU A 268 -10.28 10.76 12.63
CA GLU A 268 -10.97 11.93 13.15
C GLU A 268 -11.80 11.60 14.41
N ALA A 269 -12.54 10.49 14.36
CA ALA A 269 -13.34 10.06 15.49
C ALA A 269 -12.48 9.67 16.72
N LEU A 270 -11.29 9.08 16.49
CA LEU A 270 -10.32 8.78 17.54
C LEU A 270 -9.72 10.06 18.12
N LEU A 271 -9.42 11.04 17.27
CA LEU A 271 -8.90 12.34 17.68
C LEU A 271 -9.91 13.07 18.58
N HIS A 272 -11.18 13.12 18.18
CA HIS A 272 -12.26 13.70 18.98
C HIS A 272 -12.48 13.01 20.34
N LYS A 273 -12.14 11.72 20.44
CA LYS A 273 -12.17 10.95 21.69
C LYS A 273 -10.91 11.08 22.54
N GLY A 274 -9.97 11.93 22.13
CA GLY A 274 -8.74 12.19 22.87
C GLY A 274 -7.70 11.08 22.77
N ALA A 275 -7.73 10.26 21.72
CA ALA A 275 -6.65 9.34 21.42
C ALA A 275 -5.36 10.09 21.12
N LEU A 276 -4.23 9.52 21.53
CA LEU A 276 -2.92 10.10 21.27
C LEU A 276 -2.61 10.08 19.76
N LEU A 277 -2.01 11.15 19.26
CA LEU A 277 -1.69 11.32 17.84
C LEU A 277 -0.90 10.13 17.27
N GLY A 278 0.13 9.68 17.98
CA GLY A 278 0.93 8.54 17.52
C GLY A 278 0.15 7.22 17.47
N THR A 279 -0.85 7.03 18.32
CA THR A 279 -1.75 5.87 18.26
C THR A 279 -2.57 5.88 16.97
N ILE A 280 -3.12 7.04 16.59
CA ILE A 280 -3.88 7.22 15.36
C ILE A 280 -3.01 6.97 14.13
N LEU A 281 -1.84 7.60 14.08
CA LEU A 281 -0.91 7.46 12.97
C LEU A 281 -0.38 6.02 12.83
N SER A 282 -0.11 5.33 13.96
CA SER A 282 0.30 3.91 13.93
C SER A 282 -0.80 3.01 13.39
N PHE A 283 -2.06 3.27 13.75
CA PHE A 283 -3.20 2.54 13.19
C PHE A 283 -3.28 2.73 11.67
N MET A 284 -3.19 3.98 11.20
CA MET A 284 -3.23 4.30 9.76
C MET A 284 -2.07 3.61 9.01
N MET A 285 -0.84 3.69 9.52
CA MET A 285 0.32 3.03 8.93
C MET A 285 0.16 1.50 8.88
N ALA A 286 -0.35 0.89 9.94
CA ALA A 286 -0.52 -0.57 10.01
C ALA A 286 -1.56 -1.06 9.01
N VAL A 287 -2.70 -0.39 8.90
CA VAL A 287 -3.78 -0.73 7.96
C VAL A 287 -3.31 -0.64 6.51
N THR A 288 -2.51 0.37 6.16
CA THR A 288 -2.05 0.58 4.78
C THR A 288 -0.86 -0.32 4.40
N THR A 289 0.09 -0.53 5.32
CA THR A 289 1.36 -1.23 5.02
C THR A 289 1.31 -2.73 5.31
N LEU A 290 0.70 -3.14 6.44
CA LEU A 290 0.71 -4.52 6.94
C LEU A 290 -0.62 -5.23 6.72
N SER A 291 -1.51 -4.72 5.89
CA SER A 291 -2.82 -5.34 5.66
C SER A 291 -2.69 -6.81 5.22
N LEU A 292 -3.56 -7.64 5.76
CA LEU A 292 -3.55 -9.09 5.53
C LEU A 292 -3.58 -9.48 4.03
N PRO A 293 -4.37 -8.82 3.16
CA PRO A 293 -4.36 -9.09 1.73
C PRO A 293 -2.99 -8.83 1.09
N SER A 294 -2.35 -7.74 1.46
CA SER A 294 -1.02 -7.38 0.95
C SER A 294 0.03 -8.41 1.36
N LEU A 295 -0.02 -8.87 2.60
CA LEU A 295 0.88 -9.92 3.10
C LEU A 295 0.66 -11.26 2.39
N ILE A 296 -0.60 -11.62 2.08
CA ILE A 296 -0.93 -12.83 1.31
C ILE A 296 -0.37 -12.74 -0.12
N MET A 297 -0.49 -11.57 -0.76
CA MET A 297 0.08 -11.34 -2.09
C MET A 297 1.62 -11.39 -2.05
N LEU A 298 2.23 -10.72 -1.09
CA LEU A 298 3.69 -10.69 -0.94
C LEU A 298 4.28 -12.08 -0.65
N LYS A 299 3.57 -12.93 0.08
CA LYS A 299 3.95 -14.35 0.31
C LYS A 299 4.16 -15.15 -0.97
N LYS A 300 3.59 -14.71 -2.10
CA LYS A 300 3.82 -15.36 -3.41
C LYS A 300 5.10 -14.91 -4.08
N ALA A 301 5.55 -13.69 -3.77
CA ALA A 301 6.77 -13.12 -4.33
C ALA A 301 8.04 -13.48 -3.52
N ILE A 302 7.87 -13.69 -2.21
CA ILE A 302 8.98 -13.95 -1.27
C ILE A 302 8.69 -15.13 -0.36
N LYS A 303 9.76 -15.80 0.09
CA LYS A 303 9.67 -16.93 1.02
C LYS A 303 9.31 -16.45 2.45
N PRO A 304 8.75 -17.33 3.30
CA PRO A 304 8.23 -16.95 4.62
C PRO A 304 9.26 -16.26 5.54
N LYS A 305 10.54 -16.60 5.42
CA LYS A 305 11.60 -16.00 6.24
C LYS A 305 11.77 -14.50 5.93
N LEU A 306 11.82 -14.13 4.65
CA LEU A 306 11.93 -12.74 4.23
C LEU A 306 10.64 -11.96 4.52
N LEU A 307 9.47 -12.62 4.36
CA LEU A 307 8.18 -12.04 4.72
C LEU A 307 8.12 -11.70 6.22
N GLY A 308 8.56 -12.63 7.08
CA GLY A 308 8.62 -12.41 8.53
C GLY A 308 9.55 -11.25 8.91
N THR A 309 10.71 -11.15 8.24
CA THR A 309 11.63 -10.02 8.42
C THR A 309 10.99 -8.70 8.01
N PHE A 310 10.30 -8.65 6.86
CA PHE A 310 9.58 -7.47 6.40
C PHE A 310 8.49 -7.03 7.41
N ILE A 311 7.66 -7.98 7.88
CA ILE A 311 6.63 -7.70 8.88
C ILE A 311 7.26 -7.15 10.17
N ALA A 312 8.33 -7.77 10.65
CA ALA A 312 9.01 -7.34 11.87
C ALA A 312 9.57 -5.91 11.73
N ILE A 313 10.25 -5.61 10.64
CA ILE A 313 10.79 -4.26 10.35
C ILE A 313 9.68 -3.21 10.30
N CYS A 314 8.60 -3.47 9.54
CA CYS A 314 7.49 -2.54 9.44
C CYS A 314 6.79 -2.35 10.79
N THR A 315 6.53 -3.44 11.53
CA THR A 315 5.89 -3.36 12.85
C THR A 315 6.72 -2.56 13.85
N VAL A 316 8.02 -2.85 13.96
CA VAL A 316 8.93 -2.10 14.83
C VAL A 316 9.01 -0.64 14.40
N GLY A 317 9.12 -0.37 13.10
CA GLY A 317 9.13 0.99 12.56
C GLY A 317 7.86 1.77 12.91
N ILE A 318 6.69 1.18 12.71
CA ILE A 318 5.39 1.78 13.06
C ILE A 318 5.31 2.09 14.57
N ILE A 319 5.75 1.16 15.40
CA ILE A 319 5.77 1.35 16.86
C ILE A 319 6.70 2.50 17.25
N ILE A 320 7.88 2.59 16.66
CA ILE A 320 8.85 3.68 16.92
C ILE A 320 8.23 5.03 16.52
N VAL A 321 7.62 5.12 15.35
CA VAL A 321 6.94 6.34 14.89
C VAL A 321 5.81 6.71 15.83
N GLY A 322 4.96 5.75 16.21
CA GLY A 322 3.83 5.99 17.09
C GLY A 322 4.24 6.54 18.45
N TYR A 323 5.22 5.91 19.09
CA TYR A 323 5.73 6.42 20.37
C TYR A 323 6.47 7.75 20.20
N GLY A 324 7.20 7.93 19.09
CA GLY A 324 7.83 9.20 18.76
C GLY A 324 6.82 10.35 18.69
N PHE A 325 5.72 10.16 17.95
CA PHE A 325 4.67 11.16 17.88
C PHE A 325 3.96 11.38 19.21
N ASN A 326 3.73 10.35 20.01
CA ASN A 326 3.15 10.49 21.34
C ASN A 326 4.05 11.26 22.28
N LEU A 327 5.38 11.04 22.23
CA LEU A 327 6.36 11.72 23.06
C LEU A 327 6.46 13.22 22.71
N PHE A 328 6.44 13.53 21.42
CA PHE A 328 6.58 14.91 20.92
C PHE A 328 5.25 15.58 20.62
N GLN A 329 4.12 15.00 21.02
CA GLN A 329 2.78 15.57 20.77
C GLN A 329 2.65 17.01 21.25
N TYR A 330 3.29 17.37 22.38
CA TYR A 330 3.28 18.74 22.92
C TYR A 330 3.97 19.79 22.02
N LEU A 331 4.79 19.35 21.03
CA LEU A 331 5.42 20.26 20.04
C LEU A 331 4.49 20.54 18.86
N PHE A 332 3.44 19.74 18.67
CA PHE A 332 2.57 19.79 17.50
C PHE A 332 1.18 20.31 17.82
N ILE A 333 0.75 20.18 19.06
CA ILE A 333 -0.52 20.66 19.61
C ILE A 333 -0.24 21.71 20.70
#